data_6be9346dd00663c1c6f8bc2ad90c5da4
#
_entry.id   6be9346dd00663c1c6f8bc2ad90c5da4
#
_cell.length_a   1.000
_cell.length_b   1.000
_cell.length_c   1.000
_cell.angle_alpha   90.00
_cell.angle_beta   90.00
_cell.angle_gamma   90.00
#
_symmetry.space_group_name_H-M   'P 1'
#
loop_
_entity.id
_entity.type
_entity.pdbx_description
1 polymer ?
#
loop_
_entity_poly.entity_id
_entity_poly.type
_entity_poly.pdbx_seq_one_letter_code
_entity_poly.pdbx_strand_id
1 'polypeptide(L)'
;MAPSTSVHRLLERRALRVVCLLAATALLGGCAAAAVTTGAVAVAGAGVKTVATVAEAGVRAAVPDRSDHSNKWRLECSGNAESDGQVVLHITPEGGERQVVTVALKRGTGENAVARAIRDGLRAQLDRKGFQVETDDGEDVLVKRKGRTPDFALDVAENTVKGLRLNREKE
;
A
#
# COMPACT_ATOMS: atom_id res chain seq x y z
N MET A 1 -14.64 -10.69 55.99
CA MET A 1 -15.75 -10.83 55.04
C MET A 1 -15.91 -9.54 54.27
N ALA A 2 -15.43 -9.49 53.05
CA ALA A 2 -15.55 -8.33 52.14
C ALA A 2 -16.26 -8.80 50.88
N PRO A 3 -17.35 -8.15 50.43
CA PRO A 3 -18.09 -8.57 49.24
C PRO A 3 -17.54 -7.96 47.95
N SER A 4 -17.25 -8.82 47.08
CA SER A 4 -17.45 -8.84 45.62
C SER A 4 -17.65 -7.52 44.87
N THR A 5 -16.57 -7.01 44.33
CA THR A 5 -16.52 -5.87 43.39
C THR A 5 -16.58 -6.29 41.90
N SER A 6 -17.02 -7.52 41.62
CA SER A 6 -16.95 -8.09 40.27
C SER A 6 -18.22 -7.91 39.40
N VAL A 7 -19.32 -7.50 39.95
CA VAL A 7 -20.61 -7.41 39.23
C VAL A 7 -20.84 -6.05 38.56
N HIS A 8 -20.20 -4.98 39.05
CA HIS A 8 -20.39 -3.63 38.49
C HIS A 8 -19.71 -3.40 37.12
N ARG A 9 -18.67 -4.15 36.79
CA ARG A 9 -17.96 -3.97 35.53
C ARG A 9 -18.61 -4.64 34.31
N LEU A 10 -19.57 -5.51 34.51
CA LEU A 10 -20.28 -6.21 33.44
C LEU A 10 -21.50 -5.44 32.91
N LEU A 11 -22.05 -4.53 33.69
CA LEU A 11 -23.19 -3.73 33.29
C LEU A 11 -22.82 -2.51 32.42
N GLU A 12 -21.65 -1.93 32.61
CA GLU A 12 -21.23 -0.76 31.82
C GLU A 12 -20.85 -1.10 30.38
N ARG A 13 -20.43 -2.33 30.11
CA ARG A 13 -20.06 -2.75 28.73
C ARG A 13 -21.26 -3.06 27.84
N ARG A 14 -22.47 -3.18 28.39
CA ARG A 14 -23.70 -3.42 27.61
C ARG A 14 -24.43 -2.14 27.22
N ALA A 15 -24.24 -1.05 27.94
CA ALA A 15 -24.86 0.24 27.64
C ALA A 15 -24.26 0.99 26.48
N LEU A 16 -22.99 0.71 26.13
CA LEU A 16 -22.27 1.41 25.02
C LEU A 16 -22.53 0.80 23.65
N ARG A 17 -23.20 -0.34 23.54
CA ARG A 17 -23.51 -1.00 22.27
C ARG A 17 -24.88 -0.69 21.66
N VAL A 18 -25.73 0.06 22.35
CA VAL A 18 -27.11 0.34 21.89
C VAL A 18 -27.25 1.73 21.27
N VAL A 19 -26.26 2.63 21.42
CA VAL A 19 -26.33 4.01 20.88
C VAL A 19 -25.83 4.14 19.43
N CYS A 20 -25.17 3.16 18.86
CA CYS A 20 -24.66 3.23 17.48
C CYS A 20 -25.59 2.66 16.39
N LEU A 21 -26.84 2.33 16.68
CA LEU A 21 -27.71 1.65 15.71
C LEU A 21 -28.92 2.48 15.22
N LEU A 22 -28.92 3.80 15.42
CA LEU A 22 -30.06 4.66 15.05
C LEU A 22 -29.69 5.90 14.22
N ALA A 23 -28.70 5.80 13.33
CA ALA A 23 -28.39 6.89 12.39
C ALA A 23 -27.99 6.36 11.00
N ALA A 24 -28.86 5.58 10.38
CA ALA A 24 -28.67 5.18 8.98
C ALA A 24 -30.02 4.95 8.28
N THR A 25 -30.86 5.99 8.17
CA THR A 25 -31.94 6.03 7.18
C THR A 25 -32.20 7.48 6.81
N ALA A 26 -31.71 7.88 5.65
CA ALA A 26 -32.27 8.85 4.71
C ALA A 26 -31.15 9.40 3.85
N LEU A 27 -31.10 8.96 2.61
CA LEU A 27 -30.84 9.77 1.40
C LEU A 27 -30.74 8.83 0.19
N LEU A 28 -31.89 8.28 -0.17
CA LEU A 28 -32.19 7.82 -1.53
C LEU A 28 -32.66 9.07 -2.29
N GLY A 29 -31.95 9.44 -3.34
CA GLY A 29 -32.45 10.45 -4.27
C GLY A 29 -31.33 11.13 -5.03
N GLY A 30 -31.12 10.74 -6.28
CA GLY A 30 -30.26 11.51 -7.17
C GLY A 30 -29.60 10.69 -8.28
N CYS A 31 -30.39 10.06 -9.14
CA CYS A 31 -29.94 9.71 -10.49
C CYS A 31 -29.68 11.03 -11.25
N ALA A 32 -28.44 11.43 -11.37
CA ALA A 32 -28.01 12.41 -12.38
C ALA A 32 -27.29 11.62 -13.49
N ALA A 33 -28.03 11.28 -14.52
CA ALA A 33 -27.47 10.84 -15.79
C ALA A 33 -26.74 12.07 -16.40
N ALA A 34 -25.43 12.09 -16.32
CA ALA A 34 -24.61 13.03 -17.06
C ALA A 34 -24.56 12.55 -18.52
N ALA A 35 -25.44 13.13 -19.35
CA ALA A 35 -25.35 13.01 -20.79
C ALA A 35 -24.04 13.66 -21.25
N VAL A 36 -23.13 12.82 -21.75
CA VAL A 36 -21.94 13.30 -22.47
C VAL A 36 -22.44 13.82 -23.82
N THR A 37 -22.60 15.14 -23.91
CA THR A 37 -22.82 15.81 -25.19
C THR A 37 -21.48 15.84 -25.93
N THR A 38 -21.37 15.01 -26.95
CA THR A 38 -20.34 15.10 -27.99
C THR A 38 -20.53 16.40 -28.75
N GLY A 39 -19.87 17.47 -28.31
CA GLY A 39 -19.77 18.71 -29.05
C GLY A 39 -18.75 18.56 -30.16
N ALA A 40 -19.21 18.26 -31.38
CA ALA A 40 -18.38 18.38 -32.58
C ALA A 40 -18.17 19.87 -32.87
N VAL A 41 -16.99 20.39 -32.55
CA VAL A 41 -16.54 21.69 -33.02
C VAL A 41 -15.85 21.48 -34.36
N ALA A 42 -16.56 21.76 -35.43
CA ALA A 42 -15.98 21.89 -36.77
C ALA A 42 -15.25 23.22 -36.87
N VAL A 43 -13.93 23.22 -36.76
CA VAL A 43 -13.08 24.32 -37.14
C VAL A 43 -12.54 24.05 -38.53
N ALA A 44 -13.14 24.69 -39.54
CA ALA A 44 -12.57 24.75 -40.87
C ALA A 44 -11.47 25.84 -40.87
N GLY A 45 -10.26 25.46 -41.24
CA GLY A 45 -9.18 26.41 -41.49
C GLY A 45 -7.80 25.88 -41.25
N ALA A 46 -7.11 25.50 -42.35
CA ALA A 46 -5.67 25.46 -42.58
C ALA A 46 -4.77 24.73 -41.52
N GLY A 47 -4.43 23.50 -41.85
CA GLY A 47 -3.04 23.03 -41.79
C GLY A 47 -2.36 22.90 -40.45
N VAL A 48 -2.90 22.16 -39.47
CA VAL A 48 -2.08 21.48 -38.46
C VAL A 48 -2.78 20.16 -38.11
N LYS A 49 -2.16 19.05 -38.51
CA LYS A 49 -2.53 17.71 -38.03
C LYS A 49 -2.06 17.54 -36.59
N THR A 50 -2.76 18.12 -35.64
CA THR A 50 -2.68 17.66 -34.25
C THR A 50 -3.82 16.67 -34.03
N VAL A 51 -3.52 15.41 -34.27
CA VAL A 51 -4.31 14.32 -33.72
C VAL A 51 -4.08 14.36 -32.21
N ALA A 52 -4.87 15.12 -31.50
CA ALA A 52 -5.01 14.95 -30.05
C ALA A 52 -5.80 13.65 -29.85
N THR A 53 -5.10 12.54 -29.88
CA THR A 53 -5.58 11.33 -29.25
C THR A 53 -5.65 11.64 -27.75
N VAL A 54 -6.83 11.99 -27.26
CA VAL A 54 -7.12 11.87 -25.85
C VAL A 54 -7.04 10.39 -25.56
N ALA A 55 -5.81 9.93 -25.26
CA ALA A 55 -5.62 8.65 -24.64
C ALA A 55 -6.37 8.74 -23.31
N GLU A 56 -7.49 8.04 -23.22
CA GLU A 56 -8.01 7.64 -21.93
C GLU A 56 -6.85 6.97 -21.20
N ALA A 57 -6.20 7.72 -20.34
CA ALA A 57 -5.25 7.19 -19.39
C ALA A 57 -6.07 6.36 -18.39
N GLY A 58 -6.57 5.23 -18.86
CA GLY A 58 -6.87 4.13 -17.97
C GLY A 58 -5.58 3.84 -17.24
N VAL A 59 -5.55 4.14 -15.96
CA VAL A 59 -4.50 3.69 -15.05
C VAL A 59 -4.59 2.16 -15.07
N ARG A 60 -4.03 1.54 -16.10
CA ARG A 60 -3.68 0.13 -16.05
C ARG A 60 -2.57 0.07 -15.02
N ALA A 61 -2.94 -0.35 -13.81
CA ALA A 61 -1.94 -0.81 -12.87
C ALA A 61 -1.07 -1.79 -13.64
N ALA A 62 0.20 -1.43 -13.88
CA ALA A 62 1.12 -2.27 -14.61
C ALA A 62 1.15 -3.61 -13.88
N VAL A 63 0.64 -4.65 -14.52
CA VAL A 63 0.82 -6.02 -14.02
C VAL A 63 2.30 -6.30 -14.21
N PRO A 64 3.06 -6.60 -13.14
CA PRO A 64 4.47 -6.91 -13.27
C PRO A 64 4.63 -8.05 -14.29
N ASP A 65 5.57 -7.89 -15.22
CA ASP A 65 5.91 -8.95 -16.15
C ASP A 65 6.42 -10.17 -15.33
N ARG A 66 6.19 -11.39 -15.82
CA ARG A 66 6.68 -12.61 -15.17
C ARG A 66 8.19 -12.61 -14.93
N SER A 67 8.95 -11.89 -15.78
CA SER A 67 10.38 -11.69 -15.60
C SER A 67 10.73 -10.97 -14.30
N ASP A 68 9.78 -10.26 -13.68
CA ASP A 68 9.96 -9.52 -12.45
C ASP A 68 9.59 -10.29 -11.17
N HIS A 69 9.22 -11.56 -11.28
CA HIS A 69 8.94 -12.40 -10.12
C HIS A 69 10.19 -13.16 -9.67
N SER A 70 10.33 -13.34 -8.36
CA SER A 70 11.38 -14.14 -7.72
C SER A 70 10.85 -14.77 -6.43
N ASN A 71 11.52 -15.83 -5.98
CA ASN A 71 11.24 -16.46 -4.69
C ASN A 71 11.82 -15.67 -3.51
N LYS A 72 12.73 -14.73 -3.80
CA LYS A 72 13.46 -13.93 -2.81
C LYS A 72 13.85 -12.58 -3.38
N TRP A 73 13.67 -11.54 -2.59
CA TRP A 73 14.07 -10.17 -2.90
C TRP A 73 14.87 -9.58 -1.77
N ARG A 74 15.92 -8.86 -2.12
CA ARG A 74 16.65 -7.94 -1.24
C ARG A 74 16.19 -6.52 -1.51
N LEU A 75 15.89 -5.79 -0.46
CA LEU A 75 15.64 -4.34 -0.49
C LEU A 75 16.76 -3.68 0.28
N GLU A 76 17.71 -3.13 -0.44
CA GLU A 76 18.82 -2.34 0.09
C GLU A 76 18.31 -0.95 0.48
N CYS A 77 18.57 -0.56 1.72
CA CYS A 77 18.23 0.77 2.23
C CYS A 77 19.53 1.56 2.37
N SER A 78 19.63 2.71 1.74
CA SER A 78 20.82 3.56 1.84
C SER A 78 20.47 5.01 2.13
N GLY A 79 21.25 5.63 3.03
CA GLY A 79 21.06 7.00 3.49
C GLY A 79 20.12 7.11 4.69
N ASN A 80 19.94 8.33 5.17
CA ASN A 80 19.15 8.64 6.35
C ASN A 80 17.85 9.36 5.95
N ALA A 81 16.81 9.24 6.77
CA ALA A 81 15.59 10.01 6.60
C ALA A 81 15.84 11.49 6.96
N GLU A 82 15.98 12.35 5.97
CA GLU A 82 16.16 13.80 6.14
C GLU A 82 14.83 14.55 6.32
N SER A 83 13.70 13.89 6.05
CA SER A 83 12.36 14.41 6.27
C SER A 83 11.45 13.35 6.87
N ASP A 84 10.33 13.77 7.45
CA ASP A 84 9.18 12.89 7.66
C ASP A 84 8.62 12.48 6.29
N GLY A 85 8.10 11.25 6.19
CA GLY A 85 7.52 10.73 4.96
C GLY A 85 7.10 9.27 5.10
N GLN A 86 6.84 8.65 3.96
CA GLN A 86 6.44 7.25 3.89
C GLN A 86 7.12 6.53 2.73
N VAL A 87 7.24 5.22 2.90
CA VAL A 87 7.60 4.28 1.85
C VAL A 87 6.39 3.39 1.60
N VAL A 88 6.01 3.24 0.33
CA VAL A 88 4.94 2.33 -0.09
C VAL A 88 5.56 1.23 -0.94
N LEU A 89 5.37 0.00 -0.51
CA LEU A 89 5.85 -1.20 -1.19
C LEU A 89 4.67 -1.99 -1.74
N HIS A 90 4.82 -2.49 -2.95
CA HIS A 90 3.88 -3.42 -3.56
C HIS A 90 4.51 -4.82 -3.59
N ILE A 91 3.79 -5.80 -3.08
CA ILE A 91 4.14 -7.21 -3.15
C ILE A 91 3.04 -7.92 -3.94
N THR A 92 3.40 -8.45 -5.11
CA THR A 92 2.42 -9.08 -6.01
C THR A 92 2.84 -10.53 -6.26
N PRO A 93 2.19 -11.52 -5.62
CA PRO A 93 2.41 -12.93 -5.93
C PRO A 93 2.01 -13.23 -7.39
N GLU A 94 2.71 -14.15 -8.04
CA GLU A 94 2.34 -14.59 -9.40
C GLU A 94 0.92 -15.16 -9.40
N GLY A 95 0.05 -14.59 -10.24
CA GLY A 95 -1.37 -14.96 -10.30
C GLY A 95 -2.21 -14.54 -9.09
N GLY A 96 -1.64 -13.79 -8.14
CA GLY A 96 -2.30 -13.31 -6.93
C GLY A 96 -2.59 -11.82 -6.93
N GLU A 97 -3.28 -11.37 -5.87
CA GLU A 97 -3.58 -9.97 -5.66
C GLU A 97 -2.38 -9.21 -5.10
N ARG A 98 -2.24 -7.95 -5.50
CA ARG A 98 -1.24 -7.03 -4.98
C ARG A 98 -1.54 -6.68 -3.52
N GLN A 99 -0.54 -6.88 -2.67
CA GLN A 99 -0.55 -6.42 -1.29
C GLN A 99 0.22 -5.10 -1.22
N VAL A 100 -0.35 -4.11 -0.53
CA VAL A 100 0.24 -2.78 -0.36
C VAL A 100 0.69 -2.64 1.08
N VAL A 101 1.96 -2.32 1.27
CA VAL A 101 2.58 -2.11 2.59
C VAL A 101 3.05 -0.67 2.69
N THR A 102 2.54 0.06 3.67
CA THR A 102 2.93 1.45 3.93
C THR A 102 3.71 1.55 5.23
N VAL A 103 4.87 2.18 5.18
CA VAL A 103 5.77 2.40 6.31
C VAL A 103 6.03 3.89 6.48
N ALA A 104 5.55 4.47 7.58
CA ALA A 104 5.84 5.84 7.94
C ALA A 104 7.22 5.95 8.59
N LEU A 105 8.02 6.92 8.17
CA LEU A 105 9.36 7.19 8.68
C LEU A 105 9.45 8.63 9.21
N LYS A 106 10.22 8.80 10.26
CA LYS A 106 10.47 10.10 10.87
C LYS A 106 11.83 10.65 10.45
N ARG A 107 11.90 11.96 10.32
CA ARG A 107 13.18 12.65 10.15
C ARG A 107 14.18 12.23 11.22
N GLY A 108 15.42 11.99 10.81
CA GLY A 108 16.50 11.54 11.70
C GLY A 108 16.58 10.03 11.89
N THR A 109 15.69 9.26 11.25
CA THR A 109 15.79 7.79 11.26
C THR A 109 17.01 7.38 10.42
N GLY A 110 17.99 6.76 11.07
CA GLY A 110 19.19 6.26 10.40
C GLY A 110 18.92 4.98 9.61
N GLU A 111 19.79 4.66 8.68
CA GLU A 111 19.72 3.58 7.71
C GLU A 111 19.27 2.22 8.30
N ASN A 112 20.00 1.72 9.32
CA ASN A 112 19.65 0.48 10.01
C ASN A 112 18.26 0.54 10.70
N ALA A 113 17.85 1.73 11.16
CA ALA A 113 16.53 1.90 11.77
C ALA A 113 15.42 1.94 10.70
N VAL A 114 15.73 2.49 9.51
CA VAL A 114 14.85 2.43 8.34
C VAL A 114 14.62 0.98 7.93
N ALA A 115 15.68 0.18 7.77
CA ALA A 115 15.57 -1.23 7.41
C ALA A 115 14.70 -2.01 8.44
N ARG A 116 14.91 -1.76 9.74
CA ARG A 116 14.07 -2.37 10.78
C ARG A 116 12.62 -1.93 10.69
N ALA A 117 12.34 -0.64 10.43
CA ALA A 117 10.98 -0.15 10.30
C ALA A 117 10.27 -0.77 9.07
N ILE A 118 10.97 -0.89 7.94
CA ILE A 118 10.45 -1.54 6.72
C ILE A 118 10.19 -3.03 6.99
N ARG A 119 11.15 -3.75 7.59
CA ARG A 119 10.97 -5.16 8.00
C ARG A 119 9.73 -5.34 8.88
N ASP A 120 9.58 -4.50 9.89
CA ASP A 120 8.48 -4.63 10.85
C ASP A 120 7.14 -4.26 10.21
N GLY A 121 7.11 -3.25 9.31
CA GLY A 121 5.95 -2.91 8.51
C GLY A 121 5.52 -4.05 7.58
N LEU A 122 6.47 -4.68 6.88
CA LEU A 122 6.22 -5.88 6.07
C LEU A 122 5.69 -7.04 6.90
N ARG A 123 6.30 -7.33 8.05
CA ARG A 123 5.85 -8.40 8.97
C ARG A 123 4.45 -8.17 9.53
N ALA A 124 4.06 -6.92 9.72
CA ALA A 124 2.75 -6.56 10.26
C ALA A 124 1.64 -6.66 9.21
N GLN A 125 1.94 -6.39 7.95
CA GLN A 125 0.96 -6.20 6.88
C GLN A 125 0.91 -7.36 5.88
N LEU A 126 1.99 -8.17 5.74
CA LEU A 126 2.01 -9.35 4.89
C LEU A 126 1.49 -10.60 5.61
N ASP A 127 0.97 -11.55 4.82
CA ASP A 127 0.63 -12.88 5.35
C ASP A 127 1.88 -13.62 5.80
N ARG A 128 2.00 -13.84 7.10
CA ARG A 128 3.13 -14.55 7.74
C ARG A 128 3.25 -16.02 7.33
N LYS A 129 2.19 -16.61 6.80
CA LYS A 129 2.23 -17.98 6.27
C LYS A 129 2.87 -18.03 4.90
N GLY A 130 2.67 -16.97 4.11
CA GLY A 130 3.18 -16.85 2.75
C GLY A 130 4.57 -16.26 2.66
N PHE A 131 4.97 -15.42 3.62
CA PHE A 131 6.23 -14.67 3.53
C PHE A 131 7.07 -14.76 4.80
N GLN A 132 8.38 -14.74 4.62
CA GLN A 132 9.37 -14.53 5.66
C GLN A 132 10.09 -13.23 5.37
N VAL A 133 10.20 -12.37 6.38
CA VAL A 133 10.89 -11.08 6.28
C VAL A 133 11.94 -11.01 7.36
N GLU A 134 13.18 -10.68 6.98
CA GLU A 134 14.30 -10.56 7.90
C GLU A 134 15.18 -9.36 7.51
N THR A 135 16.04 -8.90 8.40
CA THR A 135 17.11 -7.95 8.05
C THR A 135 18.39 -8.75 7.77
N ASP A 136 19.14 -8.29 6.79
CA ASP A 136 20.46 -8.80 6.44
C ASP A 136 21.45 -7.64 6.55
N ASP A 137 22.66 -7.90 7.06
CA ASP A 137 23.74 -6.95 7.26
C ASP A 137 23.35 -5.62 7.97
N GLY A 138 22.16 -5.60 8.61
CA GLY A 138 21.66 -4.47 9.40
C GLY A 138 20.88 -3.43 8.61
N GLU A 139 21.16 -3.22 7.34
CA GLU A 139 20.58 -2.18 6.48
C GLU A 139 19.70 -2.74 5.36
N ASP A 140 19.83 -4.04 5.06
CA ASP A 140 19.04 -4.71 4.04
C ASP A 140 17.81 -5.42 4.61
N VAL A 141 16.75 -5.47 3.83
CA VAL A 141 15.56 -6.25 4.13
C VAL A 141 15.39 -7.36 3.12
N LEU A 142 15.42 -8.61 3.59
CA LEU A 142 15.14 -9.77 2.78
C LEU A 142 13.68 -10.18 2.92
N VAL A 143 13.01 -10.33 1.79
CA VAL A 143 11.65 -10.88 1.69
C VAL A 143 11.72 -12.18 0.92
N LYS A 144 11.30 -13.27 1.54
CA LYS A 144 11.33 -14.63 0.98
C LYS A 144 9.91 -15.21 0.98
N ARG A 145 9.54 -15.91 -0.09
CA ARG A 145 8.32 -16.71 -0.06
C ARG A 145 8.46 -17.94 0.84
N LYS A 146 7.37 -18.43 1.38
CA LYS A 146 7.32 -19.63 2.22
C LYS A 146 6.42 -20.70 1.62
N GLY A 147 6.81 -21.94 1.82
CA GLY A 147 5.99 -23.09 1.47
C GLY A 147 5.59 -23.13 -0.01
N ARG A 148 4.28 -23.12 -0.26
CA ARG A 148 3.69 -23.18 -1.61
C ARG A 148 3.30 -21.80 -2.17
N THR A 149 3.66 -20.71 -1.51
CA THR A 149 3.42 -19.37 -2.02
C THR A 149 4.14 -19.22 -3.37
N PRO A 150 3.49 -18.71 -4.41
CA PRO A 150 4.12 -18.46 -5.70
C PRO A 150 5.28 -17.45 -5.58
N ASP A 151 6.12 -17.39 -6.59
CA ASP A 151 7.10 -16.33 -6.73
C ASP A 151 6.37 -14.98 -6.78
N PHE A 152 7.03 -13.91 -6.42
CA PHE A 152 6.38 -12.62 -6.29
C PHE A 152 7.26 -11.49 -6.84
N ALA A 153 6.60 -10.41 -7.26
CA ALA A 153 7.24 -9.14 -7.56
C ALA A 153 7.24 -8.26 -6.30
N LEU A 154 8.35 -7.56 -6.06
CA LEU A 154 8.47 -6.52 -5.04
C LEU A 154 8.78 -5.20 -5.73
N ASP A 155 7.99 -4.16 -5.49
CA ASP A 155 8.18 -2.84 -6.07
C ASP A 155 8.16 -1.77 -4.98
N VAL A 156 9.03 -0.76 -5.15
CA VAL A 156 8.95 0.49 -4.39
C VAL A 156 8.02 1.43 -5.16
N ALA A 157 6.75 1.46 -4.74
CA ALA A 157 5.73 2.24 -5.43
C ALA A 157 5.84 3.74 -5.13
N GLU A 158 6.25 4.07 -3.91
CA GLU A 158 6.41 5.46 -3.47
C GLU A 158 7.50 5.57 -2.40
N ASN A 159 8.30 6.61 -2.48
CA ASN A 159 9.21 7.04 -1.42
C ASN A 159 9.18 8.57 -1.33
N THR A 160 8.54 9.10 -0.30
CA THR A 160 8.45 10.55 -0.03
C THR A 160 9.53 11.04 0.94
N VAL A 161 10.37 10.14 1.44
CA VAL A 161 11.41 10.45 2.44
C VAL A 161 12.65 11.00 1.73
N LYS A 162 13.01 12.24 1.99
CA LYS A 162 14.25 12.83 1.46
C LYS A 162 15.47 12.15 2.07
N GLY A 163 16.54 12.02 1.29
CA GLY A 163 17.82 11.44 1.71
C GLY A 163 17.84 9.91 1.74
N LEU A 164 16.68 9.25 1.65
CA LEU A 164 16.57 7.80 1.62
C LEU A 164 16.51 7.28 0.18
N ARG A 165 17.34 6.30 -0.14
CA ARG A 165 17.31 5.53 -1.38
C ARG A 165 17.00 4.07 -1.08
N LEU A 166 16.18 3.47 -1.92
CA LEU A 166 15.78 2.07 -1.84
C LEU A 166 16.08 1.42 -3.18
N ASN A 167 16.90 0.38 -3.16
CA ASN A 167 17.20 -0.43 -4.33
C ASN A 167 16.70 -1.85 -4.11
N ARG A 168 16.14 -2.48 -5.15
CA ARG A 168 15.64 -3.84 -5.09
C ARG A 168 16.47 -4.76 -5.95
N GLU A 169 16.81 -5.92 -5.43
CA GLU A 169 17.59 -6.93 -6.13
C GLU A 169 16.94 -8.30 -5.99
N LYS A 170 17.01 -9.08 -7.08
CA LYS A 170 16.61 -10.49 -7.04
C LYS A 170 17.73 -11.31 -6.46
N GLU A 171 17.36 -12.28 -5.64
CA GLU A 171 18.29 -13.23 -5.08
C GLU A 171 17.93 -14.68 -5.38
#